data_4c309a6eefeb98c23e5d40288511771a
#
_entry.id   4c309a6eefeb98c23e5d40288511771a
#
_cell.length_a   1.000
_cell.length_b   1.000
_cell.length_c   1.000
_cell.angle_alpha   90.00
_cell.angle_beta   90.00
_cell.angle_gamma   90.00
#
_symmetry.space_group_name_H-M   'P 1'
#
loop_
_entity.id
_entity.type
_entity.pdbx_description
1 polymer ?
#
loop_
_entity_poly.entity_id
_entity_poly.type
_entity_poly.pdbx_seq_one_letter_code
_entity_poly.pdbx_strand_id
1 'polypeptide(L)' 'MAYSNLQIFTVELVGTFILVVFATGSIVLDAEMFNGELGIPFHAVAPFIALLIGVYSFGKVSLAHFNPAVTIGYYITGH' A
#
# COMPACT_ATOMS: atom_id res chain seq x y z
N MET A 1 16.00 9.34 -15.14
CA MET A 1 15.34 10.55 -14.65
C MET A 1 15.00 10.39 -13.17
N ALA A 2 15.35 11.37 -12.37
CA ALA A 2 15.10 11.30 -10.94
C ALA A 2 13.77 11.97 -10.59
N TYR A 3 13.02 11.36 -9.69
CA TYR A 3 11.81 11.95 -9.14
C TYR A 3 12.16 12.79 -7.91
N SER A 4 11.38 13.86 -7.67
CA SER A 4 11.61 14.70 -6.50
C SER A 4 11.20 13.97 -5.22
N ASN A 5 11.76 14.41 -4.09
CA ASN A 5 11.38 13.85 -2.80
C ASN A 5 9.89 14.03 -2.51
N LEU A 6 9.31 15.16 -2.96
CA LEU A 6 7.88 15.40 -2.80
C LEU A 6 7.06 14.40 -3.60
N GLN A 7 7.47 14.09 -4.84
CA GLN A 7 6.78 13.10 -5.66
C GLN A 7 6.83 11.72 -5.01
N ILE A 8 7.99 11.32 -4.55
CA ILE A 8 8.18 10.02 -3.90
C ILE A 8 7.30 9.94 -2.63
N PHE A 9 7.34 10.97 -1.79
CA PHE A 9 6.56 10.99 -0.56
C PHE A 9 5.06 10.94 -0.84
N THR A 10 4.59 11.69 -1.84
CA THR A 10 3.19 11.71 -2.23
C THR A 10 2.72 10.34 -2.71
N VAL A 11 3.52 9.67 -3.55
CA VAL A 11 3.20 8.33 -4.02
C VAL A 11 3.17 7.33 -2.87
N GLU A 12 4.09 7.46 -1.91
CA GLU A 12 4.08 6.59 -0.73
C GLU A 12 2.82 6.80 0.12
N LEU A 13 2.39 8.04 0.29
CA LEU A 13 1.16 8.33 1.02
C LEU A 13 -0.06 7.75 0.33
N VAL A 14 -0.17 7.95 -0.98
CA VAL A 14 -1.31 7.45 -1.77
C VAL A 14 -1.31 5.92 -1.75
N GLY A 15 -0.17 5.30 -1.97
CA GLY A 15 -0.05 3.85 -1.98
C GLY A 15 -0.39 3.23 -0.63
N THR A 16 0.11 3.83 0.45
CA THR A 16 -0.19 3.38 1.81
C THR A 16 -1.68 3.52 2.11
N PHE A 17 -2.28 4.63 1.71
CA PHE A 17 -3.72 4.85 1.89
C PHE A 17 -4.54 3.76 1.19
N ILE A 18 -4.22 3.48 -0.06
CA ILE A 18 -4.92 2.44 -0.83
C ILE A 18 -4.74 1.08 -0.17
N LEU A 19 -3.52 0.75 0.25
CA LEU A 19 -3.24 -0.53 0.91
C LEU A 19 -4.06 -0.68 2.19
N VAL A 20 -4.11 0.36 3.02
CA VAL A 20 -4.87 0.34 4.27
C VAL A 20 -6.36 0.22 3.99
N VAL A 21 -6.89 0.94 2.99
CA VAL A 21 -8.30 0.87 2.63
C VAL A 21 -8.66 -0.55 2.17
N PHE A 22 -7.82 -1.19 1.37
CA PHE A 22 -8.07 -2.56 0.93
C PHE A 22 -7.99 -3.54 2.09
N ALA A 23 -7.02 -3.36 2.99
CA ALA A 23 -6.86 -4.26 4.14
C ALA A 23 -8.03 -4.15 5.11
N THR A 24 -8.36 -2.93 5.55
CA THR A 24 -9.45 -2.72 6.50
C THR A 24 -10.80 -2.88 5.82
N GLY A 25 -10.94 -2.43 4.58
CA GLY A 25 -12.17 -2.54 3.82
C GLY A 25 -12.57 -3.99 3.57
N SER A 26 -11.61 -4.87 3.32
CA SER A 26 -11.90 -6.29 3.13
C SER A 26 -12.49 -6.92 4.39
N ILE A 27 -11.96 -6.54 5.55
CA ILE A 27 -12.46 -7.05 6.84
C ILE A 27 -13.89 -6.56 7.08
N VAL A 28 -14.14 -5.27 6.86
CA VAL A 28 -15.46 -4.68 7.06
C VAL A 28 -16.47 -5.25 6.07
N LEU A 29 -16.10 -5.35 4.80
CA LEU A 29 -16.97 -5.90 3.76
C LEU A 29 -17.37 -7.33 4.09
N ASP A 30 -16.41 -8.15 4.49
CA ASP A 30 -16.67 -9.53 4.87
C ASP A 30 -17.64 -9.60 6.06
N ALA A 31 -17.41 -8.79 7.10
CA ALA A 31 -18.25 -8.77 8.28
C ALA A 31 -19.68 -8.31 7.96
N GLU A 32 -19.82 -7.26 7.13
CA GLU A 32 -21.12 -6.64 6.86
C GLU A 32 -21.95 -7.39 5.82
N MET A 33 -21.30 -7.93 4.78
CA MET A 33 -22.01 -8.50 3.65
C MET A 33 -21.94 -10.02 3.58
N PHE A 34 -20.93 -10.62 4.18
CA PHE A 34 -20.71 -12.07 4.11
C PHE A 34 -20.64 -12.73 5.47
N ASN A 35 -20.99 -12.00 6.54
CA ASN A 35 -20.99 -12.50 7.92
C ASN A 35 -19.66 -13.13 8.35
N GLY A 36 -18.55 -12.63 7.81
CA GLY A 36 -17.22 -13.15 8.13
C GLY A 36 -16.89 -14.47 7.45
N GLU A 37 -17.71 -14.91 6.49
CA GLU A 37 -17.53 -16.22 5.86
C GLU A 37 -16.34 -16.28 4.91
N LEU A 38 -15.93 -15.13 4.34
CA LEU A 38 -14.77 -15.11 3.44
C LEU A 38 -13.46 -15.30 4.20
N GLY A 39 -13.37 -14.77 5.42
CA GLY A 39 -12.30 -15.07 6.35
C GLY A 39 -10.93 -14.53 5.96
N ILE A 40 -9.91 -15.09 6.60
CA ILE A 40 -8.52 -14.67 6.45
C ILE A 40 -8.01 -14.72 5.01
N PRO A 41 -8.34 -15.73 4.18
CA PRO A 41 -7.88 -15.71 2.79
C PRO A 41 -8.30 -14.45 2.03
N PHE A 42 -9.52 -14.00 2.19
CA PHE A 42 -9.99 -12.77 1.55
C PHE A 42 -9.28 -11.55 2.12
N HIS A 43 -9.13 -11.50 3.45
CA HIS A 43 -8.48 -10.36 4.12
C HIS A 43 -7.01 -10.24 3.73
N ALA A 44 -6.37 -11.32 3.34
CA ALA A 44 -4.99 -11.32 2.87
C ALA A 44 -4.86 -11.01 1.39
N VAL A 45 -5.77 -11.54 0.56
CA VAL A 45 -5.73 -11.37 -0.89
C VAL A 45 -6.00 -9.92 -1.31
N ALA A 46 -6.94 -9.24 -0.64
CA ALA A 46 -7.30 -7.87 -1.02
C ALA A 46 -6.12 -6.91 -0.92
N PRO A 47 -5.39 -6.81 0.22
CA PRO A 47 -4.22 -5.96 0.27
C PRO A 47 -3.08 -6.45 -0.62
N PHE A 48 -2.97 -7.74 -0.87
CA PHE A 48 -1.97 -8.28 -1.80
C PHE A 48 -2.20 -7.77 -3.22
N ILE A 49 -3.45 -7.74 -3.67
CA ILE A 49 -3.80 -7.18 -4.98
C ILE A 49 -3.46 -5.69 -5.03
N ALA A 50 -3.78 -4.95 -3.98
CA ALA A 50 -3.44 -3.53 -3.89
C ALA A 50 -1.92 -3.32 -3.97
N LEU A 51 -1.15 -4.17 -3.29
CA LEU A 51 0.30 -4.12 -3.33
C LEU A 51 0.83 -4.38 -4.74
N LEU A 52 0.31 -5.39 -5.44
CA LEU A 52 0.71 -5.69 -6.80
C LEU A 52 0.46 -4.51 -7.73
N ILE A 53 -0.74 -3.92 -7.64
CA ILE A 53 -1.09 -2.76 -8.45
C ILE A 53 -0.13 -1.60 -8.16
N GLY A 54 0.16 -1.36 -6.88
CA GLY A 54 1.07 -0.31 -6.47
C GLY A 54 2.50 -0.52 -6.99
N VAL A 55 3.00 -1.75 -6.91
CA VAL A 55 4.33 -2.06 -7.41
C VAL A 55 4.43 -1.79 -8.90
N TYR A 56 3.47 -2.27 -9.69
CA TYR A 56 3.49 -2.06 -11.13
C TYR A 56 3.24 -0.61 -11.52
N SER A 57 2.42 0.12 -10.76
CA SER A 57 2.05 1.50 -11.11
C SER A 57 3.04 2.53 -10.60
N PHE A 58 3.56 2.35 -9.39
CA PHE A 58 4.31 3.38 -8.67
C PHE A 58 5.72 2.96 -8.26
N GLY A 59 6.10 1.72 -8.52
CA GLY A 59 7.39 1.20 -8.07
C GLY A 59 8.58 2.00 -8.60
N LYS A 60 8.47 2.54 -9.81
CA LYS A 60 9.52 3.36 -10.39
C LYS A 60 9.72 4.67 -9.66
N VAL A 61 8.66 5.18 -9.03
CA VAL A 61 8.71 6.47 -8.33
C VAL A 61 9.19 6.28 -6.90
N SER A 62 8.65 5.28 -6.20
CA SER A 62 8.80 5.19 -4.75
C SER A 62 9.49 3.92 -4.28
N LEU A 63 9.88 3.03 -5.17
CA LEU A 63 10.37 1.68 -4.84
C LEU A 63 9.31 0.84 -4.12
N ALA A 64 8.05 1.30 -4.16
CA ALA A 64 6.88 0.60 -3.63
C ALA A 64 6.99 0.26 -2.14
N HIS A 65 7.60 1.14 -1.34
CA HIS A 65 7.63 0.96 0.12
C HIS A 65 6.24 1.01 0.72
N PHE A 66 5.40 1.92 0.23
CA PHE A 66 4.04 2.17 0.72
C PHE A 66 4.02 2.47 2.22
N ASN A 67 5.07 3.13 2.68
CA ASN A 67 5.21 3.56 4.06
C ASN A 67 6.15 4.74 4.09
N PRO A 68 5.65 5.95 4.37
CA PRO A 68 6.49 7.14 4.40
C PRO A 68 7.63 7.04 5.41
N ALA A 69 7.45 6.31 6.51
CA ALA A 69 8.51 6.12 7.49
C ALA A 69 9.68 5.33 6.93
N VAL A 70 9.42 4.32 6.10
CA VAL A 70 10.46 3.55 5.42
C VAL A 70 11.22 4.46 4.45
N THR A 71 10.50 5.29 3.71
CA THR A 71 11.11 6.23 2.77
C THR A 71 12.01 7.23 3.49
N ILE A 72 11.56 7.76 4.61
CA ILE A 72 12.35 8.69 5.42
C ILE A 72 13.61 7.99 5.93
N GLY A 73 13.48 6.77 6.45
CA GLY A 73 14.61 5.99 6.91
C GLY A 73 15.62 5.71 5.80
N TYR A 74 15.11 5.42 4.61
CA TYR A 74 15.94 5.17 3.44
C TYR A 74 16.80 6.39 3.11
N TYR A 75 16.21 7.59 3.15
CA TYR A 75 16.94 8.82 2.90
C TYR A 75 17.93 9.14 4.00
N ILE A 76 17.58 8.91 5.26
CA ILE A 76 18.48 9.17 6.39
C ILE A 76 19.73 8.29 6.31
N THR A 77 19.57 7.05 5.86
CA THR A 77 20.72 6.13 5.74
C THR A 77 21.54 6.35 4.47
N GLY A 78 21.17 7.31 3.64
CA GLY A 78 21.96 7.68 2.46
C GLY A 78 21.71 6.85 1.22
N HIS A 79 20.63 6.11 1.20
CA HIS A 79 20.24 5.35 0.00
C HIS A 79 19.32 6.20 -0.87
#